data_247ba69054a9ab51530e6bb248671232
#
_entry.id   247ba69054a9ab51530e6bb248671232
#
_cell.length_a   1.000
_cell.length_b   1.000
_cell.length_c   1.000
_cell.angle_alpha   90.00
_cell.angle_beta   90.00
_cell.angle_gamma   90.00
#
_symmetry.space_group_name_H-M   'P 1'
#
loop_
_entity.id
_entity.type
_entity.pdbx_description
1 polymer ?
#
loop_
_entity_poly.entity_id
_entity_poly.type
_entity_poly.pdbx_seq_one_letter_code
_entity_poly.pdbx_strand_id
1 'polypeptide(L)'
;MDYLEEAQKVYKENFNSEAWYGRCIFLSWYCDLGTCKFCFRSTQKHKIKFAANAKRTLSSVIVEALLCRELGWRIEFLTGGYKIYPIKDLVEMAKIVSKIFGEKIWLNLGVIKKEDLELFEPYVTGIVSSIETINPELHKEICPDKDILPYEEMFEYAKELKKSMTIVIGLGEKKEDFELLCKFIEKHKLDRITFYALKPVKGTKFENSTGPKTEDYLWWIANTRIRFPKLEIIAGTTPKRYEEVGELMKAGANAFTKFPATKMFGTKQAFKIEEDIEKSGRKLLGTITKMPKIDWDAKIEDLELEDWLEKDVKEKIKIYLKRMEENNCEEIDCDE
;
A
#
# COMPACT_ATOMS: atom_id res chain seq x y z
N MET A 1 -8.43 14.21 -28.05
CA MET A 1 -7.37 14.31 -27.02
C MET A 1 -7.23 12.92 -26.43
N ASP A 2 -6.01 12.41 -26.36
CA ASP A 2 -5.77 11.12 -25.72
C ASP A 2 -6.12 11.25 -24.23
N TYR A 3 -6.82 10.28 -23.67
CA TYR A 3 -7.23 10.30 -22.25
C TYR A 3 -6.05 10.44 -21.27
N LEU A 4 -4.85 9.98 -21.68
CA LEU A 4 -3.62 10.15 -20.87
C LEU A 4 -3.16 11.60 -20.85
N GLU A 5 -3.22 12.32 -21.98
CA GLU A 5 -2.88 13.75 -22.04
C GLU A 5 -3.86 14.57 -21.18
N GLU A 6 -5.15 14.24 -21.22
CA GLU A 6 -6.17 14.88 -20.41
C GLU A 6 -5.94 14.62 -18.92
N ALA A 7 -5.70 13.37 -18.52
CA ALA A 7 -5.39 13.01 -17.13
C ALA A 7 -4.14 13.72 -16.60
N GLN A 8 -3.08 13.80 -17.42
CA GLN A 8 -1.86 14.51 -17.06
C GLN A 8 -2.09 16.02 -16.89
N LYS A 9 -2.91 16.64 -17.75
CA LYS A 9 -3.31 18.03 -17.63
C LYS A 9 -4.08 18.26 -16.32
N VAL A 10 -5.11 17.46 -16.06
CA VAL A 10 -5.91 17.54 -14.82
C VAL A 10 -5.02 17.36 -13.59
N TYR A 11 -4.06 16.46 -13.63
CA TYR A 11 -3.10 16.31 -12.52
C TYR A 11 -2.30 17.60 -12.28
N LYS A 12 -1.68 18.17 -13.33
CA LYS A 12 -0.85 19.38 -13.24
C LYS A 12 -1.62 20.60 -12.71
N GLU A 13 -2.91 20.67 -12.98
CA GLU A 13 -3.78 21.74 -12.49
C GLU A 13 -4.15 21.61 -11.00
N ASN A 14 -4.06 20.41 -10.43
CA ASN A 14 -4.54 20.12 -9.08
C ASN A 14 -3.48 19.66 -8.09
N PHE A 15 -2.28 19.25 -8.55
CA PHE A 15 -1.20 18.75 -7.72
C PHE A 15 0.15 19.33 -8.11
N ASN A 16 1.09 19.33 -7.17
CA ASN A 16 2.49 19.62 -7.44
C ASN A 16 3.09 18.52 -8.34
N SER A 17 4.19 18.87 -9.06
CA SER A 17 4.94 17.90 -9.88
C SER A 17 5.79 16.94 -9.03
N GLU A 18 5.18 16.33 -8.03
CA GLU A 18 5.81 15.38 -7.11
C GLU A 18 5.18 14.00 -7.25
N ALA A 19 5.96 12.98 -7.00
CA ALA A 19 5.51 11.60 -6.82
C ALA A 19 6.14 11.03 -5.55
N TRP A 20 5.55 10.02 -4.96
CA TRP A 20 6.09 9.38 -3.77
C TRP A 20 5.91 7.86 -3.82
N TYR A 21 6.79 7.16 -3.09
CA TYR A 21 6.67 5.73 -2.90
C TYR A 21 5.90 5.42 -1.61
N GLY A 22 4.88 4.57 -1.73
CA GLY A 22 4.05 4.10 -0.62
C GLY A 22 4.50 2.75 -0.08
N ARG A 23 4.90 2.70 1.20
CA ARG A 23 5.22 1.46 1.90
C ARG A 23 4.02 0.94 2.66
N CYS A 24 3.54 -0.26 2.32
CA CYS A 24 2.60 -0.97 3.17
C CYS A 24 3.36 -1.69 4.29
N ILE A 25 3.04 -1.38 5.54
CA ILE A 25 3.62 -2.08 6.70
C ILE A 25 2.64 -3.17 7.12
N PHE A 26 2.99 -4.42 6.85
CA PHE A 26 2.19 -5.59 7.22
C PHE A 26 2.44 -5.96 8.69
N LEU A 27 1.38 -6.15 9.46
CA LEU A 27 1.46 -6.56 10.87
C LEU A 27 1.32 -8.08 11.02
N SER A 28 0.65 -8.74 10.08
CA SER A 28 0.48 -10.19 10.08
C SER A 28 0.32 -10.75 8.68
N TRP A 29 0.83 -11.94 8.46
CA TRP A 29 0.65 -12.73 7.23
C TRP A 29 -0.62 -13.59 7.26
N TYR A 30 -1.24 -13.76 8.41
CA TYR A 30 -2.52 -14.45 8.57
C TYR A 30 -3.68 -13.53 8.19
N CYS A 31 -4.70 -14.11 7.56
CA CYS A 31 -5.98 -13.44 7.31
C CYS A 31 -7.10 -14.34 7.84
N ASP A 32 -7.91 -13.80 8.73
CA ASP A 32 -9.02 -14.53 9.36
C ASP A 32 -10.06 -14.99 8.32
N LEU A 33 -10.41 -14.12 7.37
CA LEU A 33 -11.26 -14.50 6.23
C LEU A 33 -10.57 -15.54 5.34
N GLY A 34 -9.43 -15.20 4.75
CA GLY A 34 -8.56 -16.09 3.98
C GLY A 34 -9.23 -16.83 2.82
N THR A 35 -10.25 -16.24 2.19
CA THR A 35 -11.07 -16.88 1.14
C THR A 35 -11.06 -16.12 -0.19
N CYS A 36 -10.46 -14.92 -0.24
CA CYS A 36 -10.35 -14.15 -1.47
C CYS A 36 -9.55 -14.92 -2.52
N LYS A 37 -10.16 -15.23 -3.66
CA LYS A 37 -9.67 -16.17 -4.68
C LYS A 37 -8.42 -15.72 -5.45
N PHE A 38 -7.94 -14.48 -5.24
CA PHE A 38 -6.74 -13.93 -5.86
C PHE A 38 -5.59 -13.73 -4.85
N CYS A 39 -5.90 -13.79 -3.55
CA CYS A 39 -5.02 -13.28 -2.52
C CYS A 39 -4.00 -14.34 -2.05
N PHE A 40 -2.72 -13.97 -1.96
CA PHE A 40 -1.68 -14.83 -1.38
C PHE A 40 -2.06 -15.38 0.00
N ARG A 41 -2.73 -14.58 0.85
CA ARG A 41 -3.11 -14.99 2.20
C ARG A 41 -4.10 -16.18 2.20
N SER A 42 -4.92 -16.34 1.18
CA SER A 42 -5.82 -17.49 1.05
C SER A 42 -5.05 -18.81 0.92
N THR A 43 -3.88 -18.78 0.27
CA THR A 43 -3.01 -19.94 0.12
C THR A 43 -2.22 -20.29 1.39
N GLN A 44 -2.17 -19.39 2.37
CA GLN A 44 -1.43 -19.56 3.62
C GLN A 44 -2.31 -20.01 4.78
N LYS A 45 -3.62 -19.76 4.71
CA LYS A 45 -4.55 -20.03 5.84
C LYS A 45 -4.44 -21.46 6.39
N HIS A 46 -4.32 -22.46 5.52
CA HIS A 46 -4.22 -23.85 5.97
C HIS A 46 -2.81 -24.25 6.43
N LYS A 47 -1.79 -23.47 6.11
CA LYS A 47 -0.38 -23.72 6.49
C LYS A 47 -0.04 -23.12 7.85
N ILE A 48 -0.73 -22.07 8.23
CA ILE A 48 -0.52 -21.35 9.50
C ILE A 48 -1.45 -21.97 10.55
N LYS A 49 -0.90 -22.86 11.39
CA LYS A 49 -1.67 -23.54 12.46
C LYS A 49 -2.15 -22.56 13.54
N PHE A 50 -1.33 -21.58 13.88
CA PHE A 50 -1.63 -20.59 14.90
C PHE A 50 -1.41 -19.19 14.34
N ALA A 51 -2.43 -18.34 14.35
CA ALA A 51 -2.36 -16.96 13.86
C ALA A 51 -1.23 -16.15 14.51
N ALA A 52 -0.91 -16.44 15.77
CA ALA A 52 0.19 -15.81 16.50
C ALA A 52 1.55 -15.97 15.81
N ASN A 53 1.80 -17.11 15.14
CA ASN A 53 3.06 -17.38 14.45
C ASN A 53 3.25 -16.53 13.17
N ALA A 54 2.19 -15.90 12.71
CA ALA A 54 2.23 -15.01 11.55
C ALA A 54 2.34 -13.53 11.93
N LYS A 55 2.45 -13.20 13.22
CA LYS A 55 2.65 -11.83 13.71
C LYS A 55 4.06 -11.35 13.39
N ARG A 56 4.15 -10.09 13.03
CA ARG A 56 5.46 -9.41 12.98
C ARG A 56 5.88 -8.93 14.36
N THR A 57 7.18 -8.86 14.59
CA THR A 57 7.72 -8.27 15.81
C THR A 57 7.56 -6.75 15.76
N LEU A 58 7.39 -6.13 16.92
CA LEU A 58 7.30 -4.67 17.04
C LEU A 58 8.57 -4.00 16.49
N SER A 59 9.74 -4.54 16.79
CA SER A 59 11.03 -4.06 16.26
C SER A 59 11.06 -4.00 14.74
N SER A 60 10.50 -5.02 14.05
CA SER A 60 10.46 -5.02 12.59
C SER A 60 9.50 -3.97 12.01
N VAL A 61 8.43 -3.63 12.74
CA VAL A 61 7.50 -2.55 12.37
C VAL A 61 8.15 -1.19 12.56
N ILE A 62 8.86 -1.01 13.69
CA ILE A 62 9.64 0.21 14.01
C ILE A 62 10.70 0.47 12.93
N VAL A 63 11.48 -0.56 12.57
CA VAL A 63 12.49 -0.45 11.50
C VAL A 63 11.88 0.02 10.18
N GLU A 64 10.73 -0.53 9.77
CA GLU A 64 10.09 -0.08 8.54
C GLU A 64 9.58 1.35 8.62
N ALA A 65 9.06 1.77 9.76
CA ALA A 65 8.64 3.17 9.97
C ALA A 65 9.85 4.13 9.93
N LEU A 66 10.96 3.74 10.53
CA LEU A 66 12.21 4.51 10.54
C LEU A 66 12.79 4.61 9.11
N LEU A 67 12.83 3.51 8.36
CA LEU A 67 13.23 3.52 6.95
C LEU A 67 12.34 4.43 6.11
N CYS A 68 11.02 4.40 6.31
CA CYS A 68 10.11 5.29 5.60
C CYS A 68 10.46 6.76 5.86
N ARG A 69 10.68 7.15 7.12
CA ARG A 69 11.05 8.52 7.47
C ARG A 69 12.39 8.94 6.84
N GLU A 70 13.43 8.15 7.03
CA GLU A 70 14.79 8.55 6.65
C GLU A 70 15.05 8.46 5.13
N LEU A 71 14.31 7.61 4.41
CA LEU A 71 14.40 7.49 2.95
C LEU A 71 13.38 8.38 2.21
N GLY A 72 12.54 9.12 2.93
CA GLY A 72 11.49 9.96 2.37
C GLY A 72 10.34 9.18 1.72
N TRP A 73 10.14 7.91 2.14
CA TRP A 73 8.98 7.12 1.73
C TRP A 73 7.77 7.51 2.56
N ARG A 74 6.57 7.35 2.01
CA ARG A 74 5.36 7.48 2.81
C ARG A 74 4.85 6.12 3.26
N ILE A 75 4.27 6.08 4.45
CA ILE A 75 3.53 4.90 4.90
C ILE A 75 2.16 4.94 4.21
N GLU A 76 1.95 4.04 3.23
CA GLU A 76 0.65 3.94 2.56
C GLU A 76 -0.43 3.57 3.58
N PHE A 77 -0.17 2.54 4.38
CA PHE A 77 -0.99 2.15 5.54
C PHE A 77 -0.34 1.05 6.39
N LEU A 78 -0.77 0.92 7.64
CA LEU A 78 -0.62 -0.32 8.40
C LEU A 78 -1.70 -1.32 7.98
N THR A 79 -1.34 -2.58 7.78
CA THR A 79 -2.29 -3.59 7.26
C THR A 79 -2.19 -4.94 7.94
N GLY A 80 -3.34 -5.57 8.14
CA GLY A 80 -3.50 -6.87 8.80
C GLY A 80 -3.36 -6.81 10.30
N GLY A 81 -3.66 -7.91 10.98
CA GLY A 81 -3.48 -8.03 12.43
C GLY A 81 -4.73 -7.73 13.27
N TYR A 82 -5.76 -7.07 12.74
CA TYR A 82 -7.02 -6.91 13.47
C TYR A 82 -7.64 -8.28 13.79
N LYS A 83 -8.15 -8.46 14.98
CA LYS A 83 -8.59 -9.74 15.57
C LYS A 83 -7.47 -10.77 15.85
N ILE A 84 -6.21 -10.47 15.48
CA ILE A 84 -5.06 -11.34 15.72
C ILE A 84 -4.22 -10.81 16.89
N TYR A 85 -4.08 -9.49 16.95
CA TYR A 85 -3.51 -8.78 18.09
C TYR A 85 -4.63 -8.30 19.02
N PRO A 86 -4.38 -8.19 20.33
CA PRO A 86 -5.21 -7.37 21.20
C PRO A 86 -5.32 -5.94 20.65
N ILE A 87 -6.49 -5.33 20.76
CA ILE A 87 -6.70 -3.98 20.22
C ILE A 87 -5.72 -2.96 20.80
N LYS A 88 -5.42 -3.06 22.10
CA LYS A 88 -4.44 -2.20 22.77
C LYS A 88 -3.04 -2.25 22.14
N ASP A 89 -2.61 -3.43 21.69
CA ASP A 89 -1.31 -3.62 21.07
C ASP A 89 -1.27 -2.98 19.67
N LEU A 90 -2.38 -3.06 18.91
CA LEU A 90 -2.54 -2.40 17.62
C LEU A 90 -2.55 -0.87 17.75
N VAL A 91 -3.23 -0.35 18.77
CA VAL A 91 -3.25 1.10 19.06
C VAL A 91 -1.85 1.58 19.44
N GLU A 92 -1.13 0.84 20.30
CA GLU A 92 0.25 1.19 20.65
C GLU A 92 1.20 1.12 19.46
N MET A 93 1.05 0.14 18.56
CA MET A 93 1.79 0.09 17.30
C MET A 93 1.51 1.32 16.44
N ALA A 94 0.23 1.71 16.29
CA ALA A 94 -0.14 2.88 15.51
C ALA A 94 0.45 4.17 16.09
N LYS A 95 0.44 4.31 17.43
CA LYS A 95 1.03 5.42 18.16
C LYS A 95 2.55 5.50 17.94
N ILE A 96 3.27 4.38 18.11
CA ILE A 96 4.73 4.32 17.92
C ILE A 96 5.07 4.65 16.46
N VAL A 97 4.39 4.03 15.49
CA VAL A 97 4.64 4.28 14.06
C VAL A 97 4.36 5.73 13.70
N SER A 98 3.26 6.31 14.18
CA SER A 98 2.92 7.72 13.94
C SER A 98 3.98 8.67 14.56
N LYS A 99 4.44 8.39 15.79
CA LYS A 99 5.51 9.16 16.45
C LYS A 99 6.81 9.10 15.64
N ILE A 100 7.24 7.92 15.21
CA ILE A 100 8.48 7.71 14.44
C ILE A 100 8.37 8.41 13.08
N PHE A 101 7.27 8.22 12.38
CA PHE A 101 7.06 8.77 11.05
C PHE A 101 6.87 10.30 11.07
N GLY A 102 6.42 10.84 12.20
CA GLY A 102 6.18 12.27 12.40
C GLY A 102 4.81 12.77 11.93
N GLU A 103 3.96 11.87 11.40
CA GLU A 103 2.62 12.19 10.91
C GLU A 103 1.62 11.10 11.31
N LYS A 104 0.33 11.45 11.32
CA LYS A 104 -0.74 10.46 11.44
C LYS A 104 -0.74 9.53 10.23
N ILE A 105 -1.05 8.26 10.44
CA ILE A 105 -0.96 7.19 9.44
C ILE A 105 -2.34 6.71 8.96
N TRP A 106 -2.36 5.91 7.89
CA TRP A 106 -3.55 5.23 7.40
C TRP A 106 -3.64 3.80 7.93
N LEU A 107 -4.86 3.32 8.18
CA LEU A 107 -5.14 1.93 8.59
C LEU A 107 -5.87 1.16 7.50
N ASN A 108 -5.39 -0.04 7.17
CA ASN A 108 -6.07 -1.04 6.34
C ASN A 108 -6.14 -2.38 7.10
N LEU A 109 -6.93 -2.41 8.17
CA LEU A 109 -7.04 -3.57 9.07
C LEU A 109 -8.28 -4.43 8.81
N GLY A 110 -9.08 -4.11 7.80
CA GLY A 110 -10.41 -4.66 7.60
C GLY A 110 -11.47 -3.78 8.26
N VAL A 111 -12.64 -4.35 8.51
CA VAL A 111 -13.71 -3.65 9.22
C VAL A 111 -13.37 -3.57 10.71
N ILE A 112 -13.09 -2.36 11.19
CA ILE A 112 -12.83 -2.04 12.60
C ILE A 112 -14.14 -1.59 13.23
N LYS A 113 -14.51 -2.10 14.39
CA LYS A 113 -15.70 -1.64 15.11
C LYS A 113 -15.55 -0.18 15.53
N LYS A 114 -16.68 0.52 15.69
CA LYS A 114 -16.69 1.94 16.04
C LYS A 114 -15.91 2.23 17.32
N GLU A 115 -16.18 1.48 18.38
CA GLU A 115 -15.53 1.63 19.68
C GLU A 115 -14.01 1.39 19.64
N ASP A 116 -13.56 0.48 18.77
CA ASP A 116 -12.12 0.22 18.55
C ASP A 116 -11.48 1.31 17.70
N LEU A 117 -12.22 1.85 16.72
CA LEU A 117 -11.72 2.88 15.82
C LEU A 117 -11.41 4.19 16.54
N GLU A 118 -12.26 4.57 17.51
CA GLU A 118 -12.08 5.77 18.32
C GLU A 118 -10.73 5.77 19.07
N LEU A 119 -10.21 4.59 19.44
CA LEU A 119 -8.90 4.47 20.10
C LEU A 119 -7.71 4.83 19.17
N PHE A 120 -7.90 4.71 17.85
CA PHE A 120 -6.87 5.04 16.86
C PHE A 120 -6.85 6.51 16.44
N GLU A 121 -7.94 7.26 16.61
CA GLU A 121 -8.10 8.63 16.10
C GLU A 121 -6.92 9.58 16.40
N PRO A 122 -6.26 9.52 17.59
CA PRO A 122 -5.13 10.39 17.88
C PRO A 122 -3.93 10.17 16.93
N TYR A 123 -3.78 8.96 16.38
CA TYR A 123 -2.60 8.51 15.64
C TYR A 123 -2.86 8.28 14.15
N VAL A 124 -4.13 8.35 13.73
CA VAL A 124 -4.57 7.94 12.41
C VAL A 124 -5.20 9.10 11.66
N THR A 125 -4.82 9.27 10.40
CA THR A 125 -5.41 10.26 9.50
C THR A 125 -6.60 9.73 8.73
N GLY A 126 -6.65 8.42 8.48
CA GLY A 126 -7.72 7.82 7.70
C GLY A 126 -7.74 6.29 7.71
N ILE A 127 -8.83 5.76 7.20
CA ILE A 127 -9.09 4.32 7.07
C ILE A 127 -9.20 3.91 5.61
N VAL A 128 -8.85 2.66 5.34
CA VAL A 128 -8.85 2.08 4.00
C VAL A 128 -9.77 0.86 3.96
N SER A 129 -10.74 0.88 3.07
CA SER A 129 -11.59 -0.27 2.77
C SER A 129 -11.05 -1.05 1.59
N SER A 130 -10.65 -2.29 1.83
CA SER A 130 -10.18 -3.20 0.78
C SER A 130 -11.38 -3.79 0.04
N ILE A 131 -11.94 -3.05 -0.92
CA ILE A 131 -13.14 -3.44 -1.68
C ILE A 131 -12.81 -4.47 -2.76
N GLU A 132 -11.58 -4.44 -3.30
CA GLU A 132 -11.02 -5.34 -4.31
C GLU A 132 -11.68 -5.20 -5.70
N THR A 133 -13.00 -5.31 -5.81
CA THR A 133 -13.76 -5.04 -7.02
C THR A 133 -15.12 -4.45 -6.67
N ILE A 134 -15.60 -3.50 -7.50
CA ILE A 134 -16.80 -2.72 -7.22
C ILE A 134 -18.08 -3.36 -7.76
N ASN A 135 -17.97 -4.26 -8.74
CA ASN A 135 -19.11 -4.99 -9.28
C ASN A 135 -19.62 -6.01 -8.26
N PRO A 136 -20.87 -5.94 -7.79
CA PRO A 136 -21.34 -6.78 -6.68
C PRO A 136 -21.32 -8.29 -6.99
N GLU A 137 -21.64 -8.69 -8.22
CA GLU A 137 -21.64 -10.09 -8.63
C GLU A 137 -20.23 -10.63 -8.67
N LEU A 138 -19.31 -9.89 -9.30
CA LEU A 138 -17.89 -10.21 -9.33
C LEU A 138 -17.30 -10.23 -7.93
N HIS A 139 -17.66 -9.26 -7.07
CA HIS A 139 -17.19 -9.20 -5.70
C HIS A 139 -17.57 -10.47 -4.92
N LYS A 140 -18.84 -10.87 -4.98
CA LYS A 140 -19.33 -12.09 -4.33
C LYS A 140 -18.61 -13.34 -4.84
N GLU A 141 -18.30 -13.39 -6.14
CA GLU A 141 -17.53 -14.50 -6.70
C GLU A 141 -16.08 -14.51 -6.18
N ILE A 142 -15.40 -13.37 -6.19
CA ILE A 142 -13.96 -13.26 -5.89
C ILE A 142 -13.67 -13.24 -4.38
N CYS A 143 -14.54 -12.61 -3.61
CA CYS A 143 -14.41 -12.43 -2.15
C CYS A 143 -15.65 -12.96 -1.41
N PRO A 144 -15.96 -14.26 -1.46
CA PRO A 144 -17.25 -14.82 -1.04
C PRO A 144 -17.64 -14.55 0.41
N ASP A 145 -16.66 -14.41 1.31
CA ASP A 145 -16.89 -14.19 2.75
C ASP A 145 -16.55 -12.74 3.19
N LYS A 146 -16.51 -11.81 2.25
CA LYS A 146 -16.13 -10.43 2.49
C LYS A 146 -17.18 -9.48 1.90
N ASP A 147 -18.22 -9.20 2.66
CA ASP A 147 -19.25 -8.27 2.23
C ASP A 147 -18.75 -6.82 2.17
N ILE A 148 -19.29 -6.03 1.23
CA ILE A 148 -18.96 -4.60 1.08
C ILE A 148 -19.67 -3.75 2.12
N LEU A 149 -20.92 -4.08 2.48
CA LEU A 149 -21.76 -3.28 3.38
C LEU A 149 -21.09 -2.92 4.71
N PRO A 150 -20.40 -3.83 5.44
CA PRO A 150 -19.72 -3.46 6.68
C PRO A 150 -18.60 -2.42 6.49
N TYR A 151 -17.97 -2.35 5.30
CA TYR A 151 -16.99 -1.31 4.98
C TYR A 151 -17.67 0.04 4.72
N GLU A 152 -18.85 0.04 4.07
CA GLU A 152 -19.63 1.26 3.89
C GLU A 152 -20.10 1.81 5.24
N GLU A 153 -20.63 0.95 6.13
CA GLU A 153 -21.00 1.31 7.49
C GLU A 153 -19.81 1.89 8.28
N MET A 154 -18.62 1.30 8.12
CA MET A 154 -17.39 1.84 8.72
C MET A 154 -17.11 3.27 8.25
N PHE A 155 -17.30 3.57 6.96
CA PHE A 155 -17.16 4.93 6.45
C PHE A 155 -18.19 5.90 7.02
N GLU A 156 -19.38 5.43 7.40
CA GLU A 156 -20.42 6.28 7.96
C GLU A 156 -20.13 6.72 9.39
N TYR A 157 -19.58 5.81 10.24
CA TYR A 157 -19.23 6.20 11.60
C TYR A 157 -17.83 6.81 11.74
N ALA A 158 -16.93 6.62 10.77
CA ALA A 158 -15.60 7.23 10.75
C ALA A 158 -15.64 8.67 10.18
N LYS A 159 -16.46 9.54 10.75
CA LYS A 159 -16.74 10.88 10.19
C LYS A 159 -15.53 11.80 10.19
N GLU A 160 -14.70 11.72 11.22
CA GLU A 160 -13.54 12.58 11.42
C GLU A 160 -12.27 12.07 10.69
N LEU A 161 -12.33 10.87 10.17
CA LEU A 161 -11.22 10.24 9.47
C LEU A 161 -11.37 10.36 7.95
N LYS A 162 -10.25 10.57 7.27
CA LYS A 162 -10.18 10.46 5.81
C LYS A 162 -10.51 9.03 5.37
N LYS A 163 -11.04 8.91 4.16
CA LYS A 163 -11.55 7.66 3.61
C LYS A 163 -10.79 7.28 2.35
N SER A 164 -10.39 6.02 2.30
CA SER A 164 -9.71 5.45 1.14
C SER A 164 -10.26 4.06 0.81
N MET A 165 -10.09 3.64 -0.44
CA MET A 165 -10.39 2.27 -0.85
C MET A 165 -9.25 1.68 -1.66
N THR A 166 -9.20 0.34 -1.72
CA THR A 166 -8.33 -0.37 -2.66
C THR A 166 -9.15 -1.19 -3.65
N ILE A 167 -8.73 -1.16 -4.91
CA ILE A 167 -9.31 -1.91 -6.04
C ILE A 167 -8.19 -2.69 -6.74
N VAL A 168 -8.49 -3.90 -7.17
CA VAL A 168 -7.59 -4.74 -7.97
C VAL A 168 -8.13 -4.84 -9.38
N ILE A 169 -7.36 -4.40 -10.35
CA ILE A 169 -7.66 -4.49 -11.78
C ILE A 169 -7.11 -5.80 -12.34
N GLY A 170 -7.94 -6.51 -13.13
CA GLY A 170 -7.64 -7.81 -13.72
C GLY A 170 -8.36 -8.99 -13.06
N LEU A 171 -9.32 -8.73 -12.17
CA LEU A 171 -10.15 -9.75 -11.53
C LEU A 171 -11.32 -10.21 -12.41
N GLY A 172 -11.62 -9.49 -13.50
CA GLY A 172 -12.73 -9.74 -14.41
C GLY A 172 -13.73 -8.57 -14.52
N GLU A 173 -13.38 -7.43 -13.94
CA GLU A 173 -14.13 -6.18 -14.07
C GLU A 173 -14.19 -5.71 -15.53
N LYS A 174 -15.23 -4.97 -15.84
CA LYS A 174 -15.46 -4.38 -17.18
C LYS A 174 -15.38 -2.85 -17.10
N LYS A 175 -15.14 -2.19 -18.24
CA LYS A 175 -15.10 -0.72 -18.29
C LYS A 175 -16.43 -0.09 -17.86
N GLU A 176 -17.55 -0.78 -18.08
CA GLU A 176 -18.88 -0.36 -17.63
C GLU A 176 -19.01 -0.27 -16.11
N ASP A 177 -18.20 -1.06 -15.37
CA ASP A 177 -18.17 -1.03 -13.91
C ASP A 177 -17.56 0.29 -13.36
N PHE A 178 -16.95 1.09 -14.23
CA PHE A 178 -16.37 2.39 -13.84
C PHE A 178 -17.42 3.34 -13.26
N GLU A 179 -18.64 3.33 -13.77
CA GLU A 179 -19.72 4.15 -13.21
C GLU A 179 -20.13 3.70 -11.79
N LEU A 180 -20.00 2.41 -11.47
CA LEU A 180 -20.19 1.92 -10.10
C LEU A 180 -19.10 2.45 -9.19
N LEU A 181 -17.84 2.47 -9.65
CA LEU A 181 -16.72 3.05 -8.93
C LEU A 181 -16.93 4.55 -8.67
N CYS A 182 -17.34 5.30 -9.68
CA CYS A 182 -17.61 6.73 -9.55
C CYS A 182 -18.68 7.00 -8.47
N LYS A 183 -19.80 6.28 -8.52
CA LYS A 183 -20.87 6.39 -7.53
C LYS A 183 -20.39 6.06 -6.11
N PHE A 184 -19.53 5.06 -5.96
CA PHE A 184 -18.98 4.70 -4.66
C PHE A 184 -18.07 5.80 -4.10
N ILE A 185 -17.18 6.35 -4.93
CA ILE A 185 -16.30 7.47 -4.57
C ILE A 185 -17.13 8.69 -4.13
N GLU A 186 -18.16 9.05 -4.90
CA GLU A 186 -19.05 10.19 -4.63
C GLU A 186 -19.86 9.97 -3.34
N LYS A 187 -20.49 8.79 -3.18
CA LYS A 187 -21.30 8.42 -2.01
C LYS A 187 -20.52 8.56 -0.71
N HIS A 188 -19.30 8.03 -0.67
CA HIS A 188 -18.48 7.98 0.54
C HIS A 188 -17.50 9.16 0.66
N LYS A 189 -17.45 10.05 -0.35
CA LYS A 189 -16.55 11.22 -0.39
C LYS A 189 -15.11 10.81 -0.12
N LEU A 190 -14.59 9.88 -0.93
CA LEU A 190 -13.25 9.35 -0.73
C LEU A 190 -12.19 10.43 -0.92
N ASP A 191 -11.18 10.44 -0.06
CA ASP A 191 -9.99 11.31 -0.15
C ASP A 191 -8.90 10.65 -1.00
N ARG A 192 -8.89 9.30 -1.05
CA ARG A 192 -7.83 8.50 -1.68
C ARG A 192 -8.40 7.23 -2.30
N ILE A 193 -7.76 6.77 -3.37
CA ILE A 193 -7.96 5.43 -3.92
C ILE A 193 -6.62 4.80 -4.28
N THR A 194 -6.47 3.49 -4.02
CA THR A 194 -5.33 2.72 -4.51
C THR A 194 -5.80 1.68 -5.51
N PHE A 195 -5.26 1.73 -6.71
CA PHE A 195 -5.39 0.69 -7.72
C PHE A 195 -4.23 -0.29 -7.62
N TYR A 196 -4.51 -1.58 -7.68
CA TYR A 196 -3.52 -2.63 -7.82
C TYR A 196 -3.72 -3.36 -9.14
N ALA A 197 -2.65 -3.63 -9.87
CA ALA A 197 -2.68 -4.62 -10.94
C ALA A 197 -2.65 -6.02 -10.33
N LEU A 198 -3.54 -6.90 -10.76
CA LEU A 198 -3.56 -8.30 -10.32
C LEU A 198 -2.19 -8.95 -10.56
N LYS A 199 -1.59 -9.45 -9.49
CA LYS A 199 -0.42 -10.32 -9.56
C LYS A 199 -0.90 -11.78 -9.48
N PRO A 200 -0.62 -12.61 -10.48
CA PRO A 200 -0.90 -14.04 -10.41
C PRO A 200 -0.19 -14.68 -9.21
N VAL A 201 -0.88 -15.50 -8.46
CA VAL A 201 -0.35 -16.19 -7.29
C VAL A 201 -0.64 -17.67 -7.40
N LYS A 202 0.39 -18.50 -7.29
CA LYS A 202 0.27 -19.97 -7.30
C LYS A 202 -0.68 -20.47 -6.20
N GLY A 203 -1.58 -21.37 -6.55
CA GLY A 203 -2.60 -21.88 -5.63
C GLY A 203 -3.84 -20.99 -5.50
N THR A 204 -3.98 -19.94 -6.31
CA THR A 204 -5.20 -19.13 -6.41
C THR A 204 -5.93 -19.39 -7.72
N LYS A 205 -7.19 -18.89 -7.82
CA LYS A 205 -7.95 -18.95 -9.10
C LYS A 205 -7.20 -18.31 -10.26
N PHE A 206 -6.30 -17.36 -9.98
CA PHE A 206 -5.61 -16.53 -10.97
C PHE A 206 -4.15 -16.93 -11.20
N GLU A 207 -3.72 -18.10 -10.77
CA GLU A 207 -2.31 -18.54 -10.88
C GLU A 207 -1.78 -18.55 -12.32
N ASN A 208 -2.66 -18.81 -13.30
CA ASN A 208 -2.33 -18.85 -14.73
C ASN A 208 -2.74 -17.55 -15.46
N SER A 209 -3.17 -16.50 -14.75
CA SER A 209 -3.48 -15.21 -15.37
C SER A 209 -2.19 -14.46 -15.71
N THR A 210 -2.26 -13.60 -16.73
CA THR A 210 -1.18 -12.64 -17.05
C THR A 210 -1.30 -11.33 -16.27
N GLY A 211 -2.39 -11.16 -15.49
CA GLY A 211 -2.78 -9.87 -14.95
C GLY A 211 -3.40 -8.95 -16.04
N PRO A 212 -3.73 -7.70 -15.70
CA PRO A 212 -4.29 -6.76 -16.66
C PRO A 212 -3.23 -6.30 -17.65
N LYS A 213 -3.65 -5.97 -18.88
CA LYS A 213 -2.81 -5.24 -19.83
C LYS A 213 -2.50 -3.84 -19.27
N THR A 214 -1.35 -3.30 -19.62
CA THR A 214 -0.94 -1.95 -19.20
C THR A 214 -1.97 -0.91 -19.59
N GLU A 215 -2.48 -0.96 -20.83
CA GLU A 215 -3.47 0.00 -21.35
C GLU A 215 -4.77 -0.02 -20.53
N ASP A 216 -5.24 -1.21 -20.13
CA ASP A 216 -6.46 -1.32 -19.32
C ASP A 216 -6.23 -0.77 -17.92
N TYR A 217 -5.06 -1.03 -17.31
CA TYR A 217 -4.70 -0.51 -16.01
C TYR A 217 -4.58 1.02 -16.00
N LEU A 218 -3.91 1.58 -17.02
CA LEU A 218 -3.80 3.03 -17.22
C LEU A 218 -5.17 3.67 -17.44
N TRP A 219 -6.08 2.99 -18.15
CA TRP A 219 -7.41 3.49 -18.42
C TRP A 219 -8.21 3.76 -17.13
N TRP A 220 -8.16 2.83 -16.16
CA TRP A 220 -8.84 3.00 -14.87
C TRP A 220 -8.28 4.20 -14.09
N ILE A 221 -6.98 4.33 -14.03
CA ILE A 221 -6.30 5.42 -13.32
C ILE A 221 -6.61 6.76 -13.96
N ALA A 222 -6.45 6.87 -15.28
CA ALA A 222 -6.63 8.12 -16.01
C ALA A 222 -8.09 8.62 -15.98
N ASN A 223 -9.05 7.74 -16.21
CA ASN A 223 -10.45 8.12 -16.12
C ASN A 223 -10.86 8.52 -14.70
N THR A 224 -10.29 7.87 -13.69
CA THR A 224 -10.50 8.29 -12.29
C THR A 224 -9.92 9.67 -12.04
N ARG A 225 -8.72 9.99 -12.53
CA ARG A 225 -8.12 11.32 -12.43
C ARG A 225 -8.97 12.40 -13.12
N ILE A 226 -9.45 12.11 -14.32
CA ILE A 226 -10.30 13.05 -15.10
C ILE A 226 -11.60 13.32 -14.34
N ARG A 227 -12.24 12.27 -13.84
CA ARG A 227 -13.54 12.38 -13.14
C ARG A 227 -13.42 13.00 -11.76
N PHE A 228 -12.30 12.76 -11.04
CA PHE A 228 -12.04 13.21 -9.67
C PHE A 228 -10.70 13.97 -9.59
N PRO A 229 -10.66 15.23 -10.02
CA PRO A 229 -9.42 15.99 -10.14
C PRO A 229 -8.57 16.11 -8.87
N LYS A 230 -9.21 16.10 -7.69
CA LYS A 230 -8.54 16.27 -6.38
C LYS A 230 -8.35 14.99 -5.60
N LEU A 231 -8.83 13.85 -6.10
CA LEU A 231 -8.68 12.56 -5.42
C LEU A 231 -7.21 12.12 -5.43
N GLU A 232 -6.66 11.72 -4.30
CA GLU A 232 -5.32 11.14 -4.27
C GLU A 232 -5.36 9.72 -4.84
N ILE A 233 -4.59 9.45 -5.90
CA ILE A 233 -4.56 8.16 -6.59
C ILE A 233 -3.19 7.51 -6.40
N ILE A 234 -3.17 6.30 -5.86
CA ILE A 234 -1.97 5.47 -5.72
C ILE A 234 -2.07 4.30 -6.69
N ALA A 235 -0.98 3.98 -7.38
CA ALA A 235 -0.92 2.88 -8.34
C ALA A 235 0.06 1.80 -7.85
N GLY A 236 -0.42 0.57 -7.70
CA GLY A 236 0.41 -0.57 -7.32
C GLY A 236 1.20 -1.10 -8.51
N THR A 237 2.49 -1.34 -8.31
CA THR A 237 3.34 -2.04 -9.27
C THR A 237 4.00 -3.25 -8.63
N THR A 238 4.59 -4.12 -9.44
CA THR A 238 5.34 -5.30 -8.99
C THR A 238 6.73 -5.30 -9.65
N PRO A 239 7.69 -6.12 -9.19
CA PRO A 239 8.99 -6.23 -9.86
C PRO A 239 8.90 -6.54 -11.36
N LYS A 240 7.86 -7.25 -11.81
CA LYS A 240 7.64 -7.59 -13.23
C LYS A 240 6.95 -6.48 -14.04
N ARG A 241 6.47 -5.42 -13.38
CA ARG A 241 5.72 -4.30 -13.98
C ARG A 241 6.35 -2.92 -13.65
N TYR A 242 7.61 -2.91 -13.24
CA TYR A 242 8.29 -1.68 -12.84
C TYR A 242 8.42 -0.66 -13.98
N GLU A 243 8.48 -1.11 -15.23
CA GLU A 243 8.57 -0.26 -16.42
C GLU A 243 7.31 0.58 -16.68
N GLU A 244 6.18 0.25 -16.05
CA GLU A 244 4.94 1.00 -16.19
C GLU A 244 4.88 2.26 -15.33
N VAL A 245 5.77 2.42 -14.35
CA VAL A 245 5.63 3.47 -13.33
C VAL A 245 5.58 4.87 -13.93
N GLY A 246 6.40 5.15 -14.96
CA GLY A 246 6.35 6.42 -15.67
C GLY A 246 4.98 6.69 -16.33
N GLU A 247 4.39 5.68 -16.95
CA GLU A 247 3.06 5.79 -17.57
C GLU A 247 1.94 5.90 -16.52
N LEU A 248 2.08 5.23 -15.37
CA LEU A 248 1.16 5.41 -14.24
C LEU A 248 1.15 6.87 -13.74
N MET A 249 2.33 7.51 -13.70
CA MET A 249 2.43 8.94 -13.35
C MET A 249 1.76 9.81 -14.41
N LYS A 250 1.95 9.52 -15.71
CA LYS A 250 1.28 10.24 -16.81
C LYS A 250 -0.23 10.06 -16.77
N ALA A 251 -0.71 8.88 -16.40
CA ALA A 251 -2.13 8.61 -16.18
C ALA A 251 -2.73 9.35 -14.96
N GLY A 252 -1.93 10.11 -14.22
CA GLY A 252 -2.39 10.97 -13.13
C GLY A 252 -2.31 10.35 -11.74
N ALA A 253 -1.58 9.25 -11.55
CA ALA A 253 -1.30 8.75 -10.21
C ALA A 253 -0.42 9.74 -9.42
N ASN A 254 -0.66 9.87 -8.11
CA ASN A 254 0.16 10.67 -7.19
C ASN A 254 1.37 9.89 -6.69
N ALA A 255 1.25 8.57 -6.66
CA ALA A 255 2.23 7.69 -6.05
C ALA A 255 2.22 6.30 -6.66
N PHE A 256 3.30 5.57 -6.41
CA PHE A 256 3.34 4.14 -6.66
C PHE A 256 3.59 3.37 -5.35
N THR A 257 3.17 2.09 -5.34
CA THR A 257 3.28 1.20 -4.18
C THR A 257 3.53 -0.24 -4.62
N LYS A 258 3.68 -1.18 -3.66
CA LYS A 258 3.91 -2.62 -3.88
C LYS A 258 5.26 -2.99 -4.50
N PHE A 259 6.08 -2.05 -4.94
CA PHE A 259 7.47 -2.34 -5.22
C PHE A 259 8.17 -2.76 -3.91
N PRO A 260 8.89 -3.88 -3.86
CA PRO A 260 9.52 -4.36 -2.63
C PRO A 260 10.84 -3.60 -2.36
N ALA A 261 10.75 -2.29 -2.11
CA ALA A 261 11.90 -1.37 -2.08
C ALA A 261 13.04 -1.81 -1.14
N THR A 262 12.75 -2.47 0.00
CA THR A 262 13.80 -3.00 0.89
C THR A 262 14.53 -4.22 0.33
N LYS A 263 13.89 -4.98 -0.59
CA LYS A 263 14.51 -6.13 -1.27
C LYS A 263 15.17 -5.74 -2.59
N MET A 264 14.75 -4.65 -3.20
CA MET A 264 15.19 -4.20 -4.52
C MET A 264 15.79 -2.80 -4.48
N PHE A 265 16.27 -2.37 -3.32
CA PHE A 265 16.91 -1.08 -3.17
C PHE A 265 18.19 -1.01 -4.01
N GLY A 266 18.34 0.06 -4.79
CA GLY A 266 19.54 0.24 -5.62
C GLY A 266 19.70 -0.71 -6.81
N THR A 267 18.68 -1.54 -7.12
CA THR A 267 18.71 -2.40 -8.31
C THR A 267 18.44 -1.62 -9.60
N LYS A 268 18.75 -2.22 -10.75
CA LYS A 268 18.45 -1.65 -12.08
C LYS A 268 16.97 -1.25 -12.21
N GLN A 269 16.06 -2.06 -11.64
CA GLN A 269 14.62 -1.77 -11.64
C GLN A 269 14.29 -0.51 -10.81
N ALA A 270 14.94 -0.36 -9.66
CA ALA A 270 14.76 0.82 -8.82
C ALA A 270 15.26 2.09 -9.51
N PHE A 271 16.45 2.04 -10.14
CA PHE A 271 16.97 3.15 -10.93
C PHE A 271 16.05 3.49 -12.11
N LYS A 272 15.52 2.47 -12.80
CA LYS A 272 14.59 2.67 -13.92
C LYS A 272 13.30 3.35 -13.46
N ILE A 273 12.77 2.97 -12.30
CA ILE A 273 11.58 3.62 -11.73
C ILE A 273 11.85 5.12 -11.46
N GLU A 274 12.97 5.46 -10.81
CA GLU A 274 13.30 6.87 -10.53
C GLU A 274 13.45 7.67 -11.82
N GLU A 275 14.16 7.11 -12.81
CA GLU A 275 14.35 7.72 -14.14
C GLU A 275 13.03 7.95 -14.88
N ASP A 276 12.12 6.95 -14.86
CA ASP A 276 10.85 7.05 -15.56
C ASP A 276 9.88 8.03 -14.89
N ILE A 277 9.94 8.15 -13.56
CA ILE A 277 9.22 9.20 -12.82
C ILE A 277 9.72 10.57 -13.27
N GLU A 278 11.04 10.78 -13.36
CA GLU A 278 11.62 12.03 -13.82
C GLU A 278 11.22 12.33 -15.28
N LYS A 279 11.30 11.35 -16.18
CA LYS A 279 10.86 11.48 -17.58
C LYS A 279 9.36 11.78 -17.72
N SER A 280 8.56 11.38 -16.74
CA SER A 280 7.12 11.75 -16.70
C SER A 280 6.88 13.21 -16.30
N GLY A 281 7.93 13.97 -15.98
CA GLY A 281 7.85 15.34 -15.50
C GLY A 281 7.52 15.45 -14.01
N ARG A 282 7.81 14.40 -13.22
CA ARG A 282 7.62 14.37 -11.78
C ARG A 282 8.94 14.26 -11.03
N LYS A 283 8.97 14.75 -9.80
CA LYS A 283 10.08 14.57 -8.86
C LYS A 283 9.68 13.54 -7.83
N LEU A 284 10.46 12.47 -7.69
CA LEU A 284 10.26 11.51 -6.61
C LEU A 284 10.66 12.15 -5.27
N LEU A 285 9.75 12.11 -4.30
CA LEU A 285 10.06 12.43 -2.90
C LEU A 285 10.77 11.22 -2.27
N GLY A 286 11.95 11.47 -1.71
CA GLY A 286 12.80 10.39 -1.20
C GLY A 286 13.52 9.63 -2.32
N THR A 287 13.98 8.41 -2.02
CA THR A 287 14.75 7.59 -2.94
C THR A 287 14.57 6.10 -2.67
N ILE A 288 14.64 5.30 -3.73
CA ILE A 288 14.70 3.83 -3.65
C ILE A 288 16.04 3.29 -4.16
N THR A 289 17.04 4.19 -4.38
CA THR A 289 18.33 3.84 -4.98
C THR A 289 19.53 4.33 -4.16
N LYS A 290 19.40 5.39 -3.37
CA LYS A 290 20.53 6.04 -2.70
C LYS A 290 20.39 5.95 -1.18
N MET A 291 21.31 5.20 -0.55
CA MET A 291 21.34 5.11 0.93
C MET A 291 21.81 6.44 1.52
N PRO A 292 21.06 7.05 2.45
CA PRO A 292 21.48 8.26 3.12
C PRO A 292 22.63 7.96 4.08
N LYS A 293 23.54 8.93 4.21
CA LYS A 293 24.65 8.88 5.18
C LYS A 293 24.16 9.35 6.55
N ILE A 294 23.60 8.47 7.34
CA ILE A 294 23.08 8.76 8.68
C ILE A 294 23.61 7.76 9.69
N ASP A 295 23.70 8.19 10.92
CA ASP A 295 23.97 7.31 12.06
C ASP A 295 22.65 6.68 12.52
N TRP A 296 22.43 5.41 12.11
CA TRP A 296 21.22 4.68 12.43
C TRP A 296 21.10 4.35 13.92
N ASP A 297 22.23 4.13 14.61
CA ASP A 297 22.22 3.84 16.05
C ASP A 297 21.77 5.09 16.82
N ALA A 298 22.29 6.28 16.50
CA ALA A 298 21.83 7.54 17.06
C ALA A 298 20.35 7.80 16.77
N LYS A 299 19.88 7.52 15.54
CA LYS A 299 18.45 7.67 15.18
C LYS A 299 17.52 6.76 15.97
N ILE A 300 18.00 5.58 16.38
CA ILE A 300 17.22 4.65 17.20
C ILE A 300 17.24 5.10 18.66
N GLU A 301 18.36 5.59 19.17
CA GLU A 301 18.47 6.16 20.51
C GLU A 301 17.52 7.36 20.71
N ASP A 302 17.40 8.23 19.71
CA ASP A 302 16.44 9.36 19.69
C ASP A 302 14.97 8.93 19.83
N LEU A 303 14.64 7.66 19.63
CA LEU A 303 13.27 7.15 19.78
C LEU A 303 12.87 6.93 21.23
N GLU A 304 13.85 6.92 22.17
CA GLU A 304 13.63 6.71 23.61
C GLU A 304 12.83 5.42 23.89
N LEU A 305 13.25 4.32 23.27
CA LEU A 305 12.63 3.00 23.43
C LEU A 305 13.09 2.36 24.76
N GLU A 306 12.35 1.34 25.22
CA GLU A 306 12.85 0.48 26.30
C GLU A 306 14.12 -0.27 25.86
N ASP A 307 15.09 -0.46 26.74
CA ASP A 307 16.44 -1.01 26.45
C ASP A 307 16.40 -2.31 25.61
N TRP A 308 15.49 -3.23 25.95
CA TRP A 308 15.34 -4.49 25.22
C TRP A 308 14.84 -4.28 23.79
N LEU A 309 13.93 -3.31 23.57
CA LEU A 309 13.37 -3.00 22.29
C LEU A 309 14.35 -2.22 21.42
N GLU A 310 15.08 -1.26 22.01
CA GLU A 310 16.16 -0.53 21.35
C GLU A 310 17.20 -1.49 20.79
N LYS A 311 17.67 -2.43 21.61
CA LYS A 311 18.64 -3.46 21.19
C LYS A 311 18.10 -4.30 20.02
N ASP A 312 16.84 -4.78 20.10
CA ASP A 312 16.25 -5.61 19.04
C ASP A 312 16.05 -4.77 17.73
N VAL A 313 15.72 -3.49 17.84
CA VAL A 313 15.63 -2.59 16.69
C VAL A 313 17.01 -2.36 16.05
N LYS A 314 18.07 -2.12 16.85
CA LYS A 314 19.46 -1.97 16.36
C LYS A 314 19.96 -3.25 15.66
N GLU A 315 19.64 -4.42 16.17
CA GLU A 315 19.96 -5.69 15.50
C GLU A 315 19.16 -5.86 14.20
N LYS A 316 17.87 -5.55 14.25
CA LYS A 316 16.97 -5.72 13.10
C LYS A 316 17.30 -4.78 11.95
N ILE A 317 17.61 -3.51 12.22
CA ILE A 317 17.91 -2.56 11.16
C ILE A 317 19.18 -2.95 10.38
N LYS A 318 20.19 -3.49 11.04
CA LYS A 318 21.42 -3.98 10.39
C LYS A 318 21.13 -5.05 9.33
N ILE A 319 20.14 -5.92 9.59
CA ILE A 319 19.69 -6.94 8.62
C ILE A 319 19.05 -6.29 7.39
N TYR A 320 18.22 -5.24 7.58
CA TYR A 320 17.59 -4.52 6.48
C TYR A 320 18.63 -3.76 5.65
N LEU A 321 19.52 -3.01 6.31
CA LEU A 321 20.57 -2.22 5.63
C LEU A 321 21.51 -3.12 4.83
N LYS A 322 22.00 -4.21 5.44
CA LYS A 322 22.85 -5.18 4.76
C LYS A 322 22.20 -5.69 3.47
N ARG A 323 20.93 -6.11 3.54
CA ARG A 323 20.17 -6.55 2.35
C ARG A 323 20.08 -5.46 1.29
N MET A 324 19.82 -4.21 1.71
CA MET A 324 19.67 -3.08 0.79
C MET A 324 21.00 -2.72 0.12
N GLU A 325 22.12 -2.92 0.80
CA GLU A 325 23.47 -2.71 0.25
C GLU A 325 23.91 -3.83 -0.70
N GLU A 326 23.62 -5.09 -0.35
CA GLU A 326 23.96 -6.26 -1.16
C GLU A 326 23.26 -6.25 -2.52
N ASN A 327 22.05 -5.72 -2.61
CA ASN A 327 21.29 -5.61 -3.87
C ASN A 327 21.96 -4.71 -4.92
N ASN A 328 22.83 -3.78 -4.51
CA ASN A 328 23.60 -2.97 -5.45
C ASN A 328 24.64 -3.79 -6.27
N CYS A 329 24.87 -5.05 -5.92
CA CYS A 329 25.92 -5.89 -6.48
C CYS A 329 25.41 -7.04 -7.34
N GLU A 330 24.13 -7.42 -7.31
CA GLU A 330 23.62 -8.62 -8.01
C GLU A 330 22.34 -8.36 -8.81
N GLU A 331 22.21 -9.04 -9.96
CA GLU A 331 20.95 -9.17 -10.70
C GLU A 331 20.00 -10.08 -9.90
N ILE A 332 19.00 -9.50 -9.26
CA ILE A 332 17.99 -10.28 -8.53
C ILE A 332 17.02 -10.87 -9.55
N ASP A 333 16.98 -12.19 -9.59
CA ASP A 333 15.96 -12.93 -10.33
C ASP A 333 14.58 -12.69 -9.71
N CYS A 334 13.61 -12.19 -10.48
CA CYS A 334 12.31 -11.69 -10.01
C CYS A 334 11.27 -12.80 -9.79
N ASP A 335 11.65 -14.06 -9.69
CA ASP A 335 10.74 -15.21 -9.68
C ASP A 335 10.23 -15.67 -8.30
N GLU A 336 10.63 -15.03 -7.18
CA GLU A 336 10.11 -15.33 -5.85
C GLU A 336 9.07 -14.33 -5.31
#